data_5ab70b2f94ba046b464b3857b0e6a001
#
_entry.id   5ab70b2f94ba046b464b3857b0e6a001
#
_cell.length_a   1.000
_cell.length_b   1.000
_cell.length_c   1.000
_cell.angle_alpha   90.00
_cell.angle_beta   90.00
_cell.angle_gamma   90.00
#
_symmetry.space_group_name_H-M   'P 1'
#
loop_
_entity.id
_entity.type
_entity.pdbx_description
1 polymer ?
#
loop_
_entity_poly.entity_id
_entity_poly.type
_entity_poly.pdbx_seq_one_letter_code
_entity_poly.pdbx_strand_id
1 'polypeptide(L)'
;MAAPNLIGATAIIGKTSGTNLSSTNATTVLNNPAGSGKCLKINTLNVANTTNSVVNVTVGWYDAASVGGTQYKIVGSVPVPGNSTLNVIDKSSQYYLEENNSIGATASVADTVTVTCSYEDIS
;
A
#
# COMPACT_ATOMS: atom_id res chain seq x y z
N MET A 1 -20.04 9.09 -0.86
CA MET A 1 -20.66 7.81 -0.48
C MET A 1 -19.76 7.13 0.52
N ALA A 2 -20.32 6.53 1.54
CA ALA A 2 -19.54 5.80 2.54
C ALA A 2 -19.12 4.42 2.00
N ALA A 3 -18.03 3.86 2.55
CA ALA A 3 -17.62 2.51 2.26
C ALA A 3 -18.75 1.52 2.62
N PRO A 4 -18.84 0.36 1.96
CA PRO A 4 -19.92 -0.58 2.20
C PRO A 4 -19.82 -1.18 3.61
N ASN A 5 -20.96 -1.49 4.16
CA ASN A 5 -21.05 -2.35 5.34
C ASN A 5 -20.58 -3.75 4.92
N LEU A 6 -19.58 -4.30 5.61
CA LEU A 6 -19.01 -5.59 5.23
C LEU A 6 -20.03 -6.74 5.25
N ILE A 7 -21.02 -6.66 6.14
CA ILE A 7 -22.10 -7.67 6.19
C ILE A 7 -22.99 -7.57 4.97
N GLY A 8 -23.20 -6.37 4.46
CA GLY A 8 -24.05 -6.11 3.29
C GLY A 8 -23.31 -6.11 1.96
N ALA A 9 -22.03 -6.45 1.94
CA ALA A 9 -21.27 -6.48 0.71
C ALA A 9 -21.79 -7.55 -0.25
N THR A 10 -21.88 -7.21 -1.53
CA THR A 10 -22.39 -8.12 -2.57
C THR A 10 -21.28 -8.79 -3.37
N ALA A 11 -20.06 -8.24 -3.33
CA ALA A 11 -18.92 -8.79 -4.06
C ALA A 11 -17.65 -8.64 -3.25
N ILE A 12 -16.84 -9.69 -3.22
CA ILE A 12 -15.50 -9.69 -2.62
C ILE A 12 -14.58 -10.31 -3.67
N ILE A 13 -13.67 -9.49 -4.22
CA ILE A 13 -12.80 -9.92 -5.30
C ILE A 13 -11.36 -9.85 -4.82
N GLY A 14 -10.65 -10.97 -4.85
CA GLY A 14 -9.23 -11.01 -4.53
C GLY A 14 -8.41 -10.41 -5.66
N LYS A 15 -7.47 -9.53 -5.32
CA LYS A 15 -6.61 -8.86 -6.30
C LYS A 15 -5.19 -8.77 -5.78
N THR A 16 -4.24 -8.68 -6.70
CA THR A 16 -2.83 -8.41 -6.40
C THR A 16 -2.35 -7.32 -7.34
N SER A 17 -1.66 -6.34 -6.81
CA SER A 17 -1.05 -5.28 -7.62
C SER A 17 0.43 -5.16 -7.34
N GLY A 18 1.17 -4.67 -8.33
CA GLY A 18 2.60 -4.41 -8.22
C GLY A 18 2.90 -2.98 -8.64
N THR A 19 3.82 -2.33 -7.94
CA THR A 19 4.23 -0.96 -8.21
C THR A 19 5.73 -0.84 -8.11
N ASN A 20 6.37 -0.30 -9.14
CA ASN A 20 7.78 0.06 -9.08
C ASN A 20 7.89 1.49 -8.58
N LEU A 21 8.77 1.71 -7.61
CA LEU A 21 9.03 3.05 -7.11
C LEU A 21 10.05 3.73 -8.02
N SER A 22 9.55 4.41 -9.04
CA SER A 22 10.38 5.01 -10.10
C SER A 22 10.94 6.37 -9.72
N SER A 23 10.59 6.91 -8.55
CA SER A 23 11.13 8.18 -8.06
C SER A 23 11.34 8.10 -6.55
N THR A 24 11.98 9.13 -5.99
CA THR A 24 12.17 9.25 -4.54
C THR A 24 10.99 9.93 -3.85
N ASN A 25 9.98 10.33 -4.60
CA ASN A 25 8.75 10.90 -4.06
C ASN A 25 7.77 9.80 -3.68
N ALA A 26 6.79 10.14 -2.84
CA ALA A 26 5.73 9.20 -2.48
C ALA A 26 4.96 8.76 -3.73
N THR A 27 4.83 7.46 -3.88
CA THR A 27 4.12 6.84 -5.00
C THR A 27 2.91 6.08 -4.47
N THR A 28 1.76 6.24 -5.14
CA THR A 28 0.54 5.51 -4.75
C THR A 28 0.73 4.03 -5.04
N VAL A 29 0.58 3.20 -4.01
CA VAL A 29 0.63 1.74 -4.11
C VAL A 29 -0.77 1.17 -4.27
N LEU A 30 -1.71 1.65 -3.48
CA LEU A 30 -3.11 1.24 -3.53
C LEU A 30 -3.98 2.45 -3.24
N ASN A 31 -5.02 2.63 -4.03
CA ASN A 31 -5.89 3.80 -3.94
C ASN A 31 -7.35 3.39 -3.87
N ASN A 32 -8.07 3.97 -2.93
CA ASN A 32 -9.52 3.86 -2.87
C ASN A 32 -10.11 5.27 -3.04
N PRO A 33 -10.52 5.63 -4.27
CA PRO A 33 -10.98 7.00 -4.53
C PRO A 33 -12.25 7.34 -3.76
N ALA A 34 -12.47 8.63 -3.55
CA ALA A 34 -13.72 9.12 -2.96
C ALA A 34 -14.90 8.72 -3.83
N GLY A 35 -15.98 8.28 -3.20
CA GLY A 35 -17.20 7.89 -3.92
C GLY A 35 -17.14 6.55 -4.63
N SER A 36 -16.11 5.73 -4.35
CA SER A 36 -15.96 4.43 -5.01
C SER A 36 -17.02 3.40 -4.60
N GLY A 37 -17.62 3.55 -3.42
CA GLY A 37 -18.52 2.55 -2.86
C GLY A 37 -17.81 1.27 -2.44
N LYS A 38 -16.50 1.31 -2.25
CA LYS A 38 -15.68 0.13 -1.98
C LYS A 38 -14.94 0.24 -0.65
N CYS A 39 -14.60 -0.93 -0.11
CA CYS A 39 -13.65 -1.06 0.98
C CYS A 39 -12.57 -2.04 0.52
N LEU A 40 -11.31 -1.63 0.60
CA LEU A 40 -10.20 -2.50 0.21
C LEU A 40 -9.54 -3.06 1.46
N LYS A 41 -9.57 -4.38 1.61
CA LYS A 41 -8.92 -5.05 2.72
C LYS A 41 -7.55 -5.54 2.28
N ILE A 42 -6.50 -4.95 2.84
CA ILE A 42 -5.13 -5.31 2.49
C ILE A 42 -4.71 -6.52 3.32
N ASN A 43 -4.43 -7.63 2.65
CA ASN A 43 -3.98 -8.85 3.31
C ASN A 43 -2.47 -8.88 3.49
N THR A 44 -1.72 -8.54 2.44
CA THR A 44 -0.26 -8.51 2.49
C THR A 44 0.27 -7.32 1.70
N LEU A 45 1.38 -6.77 2.15
CA LEU A 45 2.14 -5.76 1.43
C LEU A 45 3.62 -6.02 1.66
N ASN A 46 4.33 -6.28 0.58
CA ASN A 46 5.76 -6.59 0.60
C ASN A 46 6.54 -5.57 -0.21
N VAL A 47 7.72 -5.24 0.29
CA VAL A 47 8.65 -4.33 -0.37
C VAL A 47 9.92 -5.11 -0.70
N ALA A 48 10.25 -5.21 -1.98
CA ALA A 48 11.43 -5.94 -2.44
C ALA A 48 12.48 -4.97 -2.96
N ASN A 49 13.69 -5.06 -2.41
CA ASN A 49 14.85 -4.33 -2.92
C ASN A 49 15.53 -5.21 -3.97
N THR A 50 15.50 -4.77 -5.22
CA THR A 50 16.01 -5.55 -6.35
C THR A 50 17.46 -5.22 -6.69
N THR A 51 18.12 -4.42 -5.88
CA THR A 51 19.53 -4.03 -6.06
C THR A 51 20.43 -4.74 -5.05
N ASN A 52 21.74 -4.54 -5.18
CA ASN A 52 22.72 -5.12 -4.25
C ASN A 52 23.00 -4.22 -3.05
N SER A 53 22.45 -3.02 -3.03
CA SER A 53 22.72 -2.02 -1.98
C SER A 53 21.52 -1.86 -1.08
N VAL A 54 21.76 -1.42 0.17
CA VAL A 54 20.69 -1.10 1.10
C VAL A 54 19.92 0.12 0.61
N VAL A 55 18.59 0.04 0.66
CA VAL A 55 17.69 1.15 0.33
C VAL A 55 16.72 1.36 1.49
N ASN A 56 16.53 2.60 1.91
CA ASN A 56 15.57 2.92 2.95
C ASN A 56 14.18 3.08 2.34
N VAL A 57 13.18 2.49 2.99
CA VAL A 57 11.80 2.49 2.49
C VAL A 57 10.87 3.01 3.58
N THR A 58 9.92 3.85 3.16
CA THR A 58 8.82 4.32 4.00
C THR A 58 7.53 3.90 3.33
N VAL A 59 6.64 3.27 4.11
CA VAL A 59 5.29 2.95 3.66
C VAL A 59 4.31 3.60 4.61
N GLY A 60 3.32 4.30 4.08
CA GLY A 60 2.36 5.02 4.88
C GLY A 60 0.92 4.84 4.42
N TRP A 61 0.00 4.95 5.37
CA TRP A 61 -1.41 5.09 5.12
C TRP A 61 -1.76 6.57 5.08
N TYR A 62 -2.52 6.96 4.07
CA TYR A 62 -2.93 8.35 3.88
C TYR A 62 -4.44 8.46 4.07
N ASP A 63 -4.88 9.49 4.77
CA ASP A 63 -6.31 9.73 5.02
C ASP A 63 -7.03 10.43 3.86
N ALA A 64 -6.38 10.52 2.72
CA ALA A 64 -6.99 10.98 1.47
C ALA A 64 -6.47 10.14 0.30
N ALA A 65 -7.23 10.12 -0.78
CA ALA A 65 -6.87 9.35 -1.98
C ALA A 65 -5.61 9.91 -2.64
N SER A 66 -4.94 9.06 -3.39
CA SER A 66 -3.78 9.42 -4.21
C SER A 66 -2.64 10.04 -3.42
N VAL A 67 -2.31 9.44 -2.29
CA VAL A 67 -1.29 9.89 -1.32
C VAL A 67 -1.47 11.34 -0.87
N GLY A 68 -2.72 11.77 -0.78
CA GLY A 68 -3.08 13.09 -0.27
C GLY A 68 -3.33 13.08 1.22
N GLY A 69 -3.64 14.25 1.76
CA GLY A 69 -3.95 14.40 3.18
C GLY A 69 -2.74 14.15 4.08
N THR A 70 -3.00 13.57 5.24
CA THR A 70 -1.97 13.29 6.24
C THR A 70 -1.45 11.87 6.08
N GLN A 71 -0.13 11.73 6.07
CA GLN A 71 0.52 10.41 6.08
C GLN A 71 0.67 9.90 7.50
N TYR A 72 0.24 8.67 7.72
CA TYR A 72 0.54 7.92 8.94
C TYR A 72 1.48 6.77 8.55
N LYS A 73 2.73 6.84 8.99
CA LYS A 73 3.74 5.86 8.58
C LYS A 73 3.48 4.50 9.20
N ILE A 74 3.42 3.47 8.37
CA ILE A 74 3.40 2.08 8.83
C ILE A 74 4.83 1.64 9.13
N VAL A 75 5.76 1.93 8.21
CA VAL A 75 7.20 1.82 8.46
C VAL A 75 7.87 3.11 8.00
N GLY A 76 8.80 3.63 8.79
CA GLY A 76 9.48 4.89 8.52
C GLY A 76 10.96 4.69 8.26
N SER A 77 11.42 4.93 7.03
CA SER A 77 12.84 4.84 6.62
C SER A 77 13.52 3.56 7.09
N VAL A 78 12.86 2.43 6.91
CA VAL A 78 13.44 1.14 7.30
C VAL A 78 14.45 0.70 6.25
N PRO A 79 15.70 0.36 6.64
CA PRO A 79 16.67 -0.13 5.68
C PRO A 79 16.30 -1.54 5.21
N VAL A 80 16.20 -1.71 3.90
CA VAL A 80 15.95 -3.01 3.28
C VAL A 80 17.27 -3.45 2.64
N PRO A 81 17.87 -4.54 3.11
CA PRO A 81 19.13 -5.03 2.54
C PRO A 81 18.98 -5.37 1.06
N GLY A 82 20.09 -5.32 0.34
CA GLY A 82 20.11 -5.68 -1.08
C GLY A 82 19.57 -7.08 -1.32
N ASN A 83 18.79 -7.26 -2.37
CA ASN A 83 18.17 -8.52 -2.77
C ASN A 83 17.29 -9.16 -1.69
N SER A 84 16.70 -8.32 -0.82
CA SER A 84 15.84 -8.77 0.29
C SER A 84 14.45 -8.16 0.18
N THR A 85 13.51 -8.78 0.89
CA THR A 85 12.12 -8.34 0.96
C THR A 85 11.74 -8.00 2.39
N LEU A 86 11.08 -6.86 2.58
CA LEU A 86 10.48 -6.46 3.84
C LEU A 86 8.98 -6.74 3.80
N ASN A 87 8.48 -7.51 4.74
CA ASN A 87 7.05 -7.74 4.89
C ASN A 87 6.48 -6.62 5.76
N VAL A 88 5.73 -5.70 5.16
CA VAL A 88 5.17 -4.53 5.86
C VAL A 88 3.82 -4.87 6.47
N ILE A 89 2.95 -5.52 5.72
CA ILE A 89 1.62 -5.94 6.18
C ILE A 89 1.49 -7.44 5.90
N ASP A 90 1.03 -8.20 6.90
CA ASP A 90 0.73 -9.61 6.75
C ASP A 90 -0.70 -9.90 7.22
N LYS A 91 -1.11 -11.15 7.17
CA LYS A 91 -2.48 -11.55 7.52
C LYS A 91 -2.83 -11.31 8.99
N SER A 92 -1.83 -11.17 9.86
CA SER A 92 -2.06 -10.88 11.27
C SER A 92 -2.18 -9.39 11.58
N SER A 93 -1.84 -8.53 10.62
CA SER A 93 -1.87 -7.07 10.77
C SER A 93 -2.56 -6.39 9.58
N GLN A 94 -3.69 -6.90 9.19
CA GLN A 94 -4.44 -6.42 8.03
C GLN A 94 -4.93 -4.99 8.21
N TYR A 95 -4.98 -4.25 7.08
CA TYR A 95 -5.47 -2.87 7.03
C TYR A 95 -6.67 -2.78 6.11
N TYR A 96 -7.61 -1.89 6.43
CA TYR A 96 -8.72 -1.55 5.57
C TYR A 96 -8.49 -0.16 4.97
N LEU A 97 -8.75 -0.02 3.68
CA LEU A 97 -8.83 1.30 3.03
C LEU A 97 -10.29 1.62 2.80
N GLU A 98 -10.79 2.59 3.54
CA GLU A 98 -12.11 3.15 3.32
C GLU A 98 -12.08 4.07 2.10
N GLU A 99 -13.23 4.59 1.70
CA GLU A 99 -13.28 5.56 0.61
C GLU A 99 -12.41 6.78 0.94
N ASN A 100 -11.75 7.30 -0.08
CA ASN A 100 -10.85 8.44 0.02
C ASN A 100 -9.65 8.16 0.94
N ASN A 101 -9.10 6.94 0.85
CA ASN A 101 -7.85 6.57 1.52
C ASN A 101 -6.87 6.01 0.50
N SER A 102 -5.60 6.00 0.86
CA SER A 102 -4.57 5.40 0.01
C SER A 102 -3.39 4.87 0.83
N ILE A 103 -2.63 3.98 0.21
CA ILE A 103 -1.32 3.53 0.69
C ILE A 103 -0.28 4.07 -0.29
N GLY A 104 0.76 4.65 0.24
CA GLY A 104 1.88 5.12 -0.56
C GLY A 104 3.21 4.62 -0.02
N ALA A 105 4.21 4.60 -0.87
CA ALA A 105 5.55 4.16 -0.52
C ALA A 105 6.60 5.10 -1.10
N THR A 106 7.73 5.18 -0.41
CA THR A 106 8.87 6.01 -0.80
C THR A 106 10.15 5.21 -0.63
N ALA A 107 11.02 5.26 -1.63
CA ALA A 107 12.35 4.67 -1.55
C ALA A 107 13.40 5.78 -1.59
N SER A 108 14.51 5.57 -0.89
CA SER A 108 15.61 6.56 -0.87
C SER A 108 16.35 6.65 -2.20
N VAL A 109 16.22 5.66 -3.07
CA VAL A 109 16.83 5.63 -4.41
C VAL A 109 15.78 5.20 -5.42
N ALA A 110 15.69 5.92 -6.54
CA ALA A 110 14.73 5.62 -7.60
C ALA A 110 15.05 4.30 -8.30
N ASP A 111 14.02 3.62 -8.77
CA ASP A 111 14.11 2.39 -9.56
C ASP A 111 14.78 1.21 -8.86
N THR A 112 14.73 1.17 -7.53
CA THR A 112 15.39 0.11 -6.75
C THR A 112 14.43 -0.81 -6.03
N VAL A 113 13.17 -0.41 -5.87
CA VAL A 113 12.21 -1.09 -5.01
C VAL A 113 10.92 -1.37 -5.76
N THR A 114 10.42 -2.59 -5.61
CA THR A 114 9.11 -3.01 -6.09
C THR A 114 8.23 -3.32 -4.88
N VAL A 115 6.99 -2.82 -4.91
CA VAL A 115 5.99 -3.07 -3.87
C VAL A 115 4.89 -3.94 -4.44
N THR A 116 4.60 -5.06 -3.78
CA THR A 116 3.47 -5.92 -4.15
C THR A 116 2.46 -5.92 -3.01
N CYS A 117 1.20 -5.87 -3.38
CA CYS A 117 0.09 -5.79 -2.44
C CYS A 117 -1.01 -6.77 -2.86
N SER A 118 -1.42 -7.62 -1.94
CA SER A 118 -2.56 -8.52 -2.14
C SER A 118 -3.72 -8.03 -1.28
N TYR A 119 -4.87 -7.86 -1.88
CA TYR A 119 -6.01 -7.27 -1.19
C TYR A 119 -7.34 -7.82 -1.70
N GLU A 120 -8.39 -7.58 -0.93
CA GLU A 120 -9.76 -7.91 -1.32
C GLU A 120 -10.52 -6.61 -1.61
N ASP A 121 -11.08 -6.55 -2.82
CA ASP A 121 -11.94 -5.45 -3.27
C ASP A 121 -13.38 -5.79 -2.88
N ILE A 122 -13.89 -5.12 -1.86
CA ILE A 122 -15.20 -5.39 -1.28
C ILE A 122 -16.17 -4.29 -1.69
N SER A 123 -17.27 -4.68 -2.28
CA SER A 123 -18.29 -3.71 -2.72
C SER A 123 -19.71 -4.18 -2.48
#